data_c6ba15faf7f0673dc910fd08087c7694
#
_entry.id   c6ba15faf7f0673dc910fd08087c7694
#
_cell.length_a   1.000
_cell.length_b   1.000
_cell.length_c   1.000
_cell.angle_alpha   90.00
_cell.angle_beta   90.00
_cell.angle_gamma   90.00
#
_symmetry.space_group_name_H-M   'P 1'
#
loop_
_entity.id
_entity.type
_entity.pdbx_description
1 polymer ?
#
loop_
_entity_poly.entity_id
_entity_poly.type
_entity_poly.pdbx_seq_one_letter_code
_entity_poly.pdbx_strand_id
1 'polypeptide(L)'
;MQYCPDYFQDFDPSEKVTKICDQDGNWFRHPDSNRTWTNYTLCNNSTHEKVKTALNLFYLTIIGHGLSIASLLISLIIFFYFKSLSCQRITLHKNLFFSFVCNSIVTIIHLTAVANNQALVATNPVSCKVSQFIHLYLMGCNYFWMLCEGIYLHTLIVVAVFAEKQHLMWYYFLGWGFPLLPACIHAIARSLYYNDNCWISSDTHLLYIIHGPICAALLVNLFFLLNIVRVLITKLKVTHQAESNLYMKAVRATLILVPLLGIEFVLFPWRPEGRVAEEVYDYVMHILMHYQGLLVSTIFCFFNGEVQAILRRNWNQYKIQFGNGFSHSDALRSASYTVSTISDIPGYSHDCPTEHLNGKSIQDIENVALKPEKMYDLVM
;
A
#
# COMPACT_ATOMS: atom_id res chain seq x y z
N MET A 1 -12.78 -24.54 -43.55
CA MET A 1 -12.35 -23.94 -42.28
C MET A 1 -13.08 -22.59 -42.18
N GLN A 2 -13.69 -22.32 -41.05
CA GLN A 2 -14.42 -21.08 -40.79
C GLN A 2 -13.83 -20.48 -39.46
N TYR A 3 -13.83 -19.16 -39.34
CA TYR A 3 -13.41 -18.50 -38.09
C TYR A 3 -14.42 -18.74 -36.96
N CYS A 4 -13.94 -18.69 -35.76
CA CYS A 4 -14.81 -18.80 -34.58
C CYS A 4 -15.83 -17.66 -34.58
N PRO A 5 -17.11 -17.93 -34.24
CA PRO A 5 -18.13 -16.90 -34.22
C PRO A 5 -17.86 -15.88 -33.11
N ASP A 6 -17.99 -14.59 -33.46
CA ASP A 6 -17.74 -13.44 -32.60
C ASP A 6 -18.92 -13.09 -31.66
N TYR A 7 -20.08 -13.71 -31.89
CA TYR A 7 -21.27 -13.51 -31.04
C TYR A 7 -21.25 -14.33 -29.73
N PHE A 8 -20.27 -15.21 -29.54
CA PHE A 8 -20.01 -15.85 -28.26
C PHE A 8 -18.87 -15.14 -27.57
N GLN A 9 -19.13 -14.55 -26.39
CA GLN A 9 -18.15 -13.79 -25.62
C GLN A 9 -16.91 -14.59 -25.21
N ASP A 10 -17.05 -15.93 -25.17
CA ASP A 10 -16.00 -16.87 -24.76
C ASP A 10 -15.15 -17.37 -25.92
N PHE A 11 -15.46 -16.98 -27.16
CA PHE A 11 -14.75 -17.47 -28.33
C PHE A 11 -13.73 -16.44 -28.82
N ASP A 12 -12.58 -16.94 -29.26
CA ASP A 12 -11.55 -16.14 -29.92
C ASP A 12 -11.86 -16.08 -31.43
N PRO A 13 -12.25 -14.92 -31.97
CA PRO A 13 -12.58 -14.79 -33.38
C PRO A 13 -11.38 -14.98 -34.35
N SER A 14 -10.16 -14.96 -33.81
CA SER A 14 -8.93 -15.19 -34.60
C SER A 14 -8.66 -16.66 -34.85
N GLU A 15 -9.25 -17.53 -34.04
CA GLU A 15 -9.11 -18.97 -34.14
C GLU A 15 -10.11 -19.59 -35.15
N LYS A 16 -9.84 -20.83 -35.54
CA LYS A 16 -10.63 -21.52 -36.56
C LYS A 16 -11.34 -22.74 -36.01
N VAL A 17 -12.60 -22.89 -36.37
CA VAL A 17 -13.38 -24.11 -36.12
C VAL A 17 -13.06 -25.17 -37.17
N THR A 18 -13.11 -26.41 -36.74
CA THR A 18 -12.93 -27.55 -37.64
C THR A 18 -14.17 -28.44 -37.63
N LYS A 19 -14.55 -28.91 -38.83
CA LYS A 19 -15.64 -29.86 -39.04
C LYS A 19 -15.10 -31.04 -39.84
N ILE A 20 -15.35 -32.23 -39.39
CA ILE A 20 -14.84 -33.44 -40.00
C ILE A 20 -15.90 -33.99 -40.97
N CYS A 21 -15.50 -34.28 -42.20
CA CYS A 21 -16.30 -34.97 -43.17
C CYS A 21 -15.85 -36.46 -43.18
N ASP A 22 -16.83 -37.36 -43.08
CA ASP A 22 -16.58 -38.80 -43.10
C ASP A 22 -16.30 -39.28 -44.52
N GLN A 23 -15.81 -40.49 -44.72
CA GLN A 23 -15.47 -41.10 -46.02
C GLN A 23 -16.67 -41.18 -46.96
N ASP A 24 -17.87 -41.24 -46.37
CA ASP A 24 -19.15 -41.28 -47.12
C ASP A 24 -19.66 -39.90 -47.54
N GLY A 25 -18.89 -38.81 -47.34
CA GLY A 25 -19.28 -37.45 -47.68
C GLY A 25 -20.24 -36.79 -46.72
N ASN A 26 -20.54 -37.42 -45.59
CA ASN A 26 -21.41 -36.87 -44.56
C ASN A 26 -20.59 -36.19 -43.45
N TRP A 27 -21.21 -35.15 -42.83
CA TRP A 27 -20.59 -34.49 -41.65
C TRP A 27 -20.60 -35.41 -40.45
N PHE A 28 -19.47 -35.53 -39.73
CA PHE A 28 -19.35 -36.30 -38.50
C PHE A 28 -20.47 -35.92 -37.51
N ARG A 29 -21.08 -36.95 -36.93
CA ARG A 29 -22.13 -36.83 -35.90
C ARG A 29 -21.58 -37.26 -34.54
N HIS A 30 -21.88 -36.49 -33.52
CA HIS A 30 -21.50 -36.80 -32.15
C HIS A 30 -22.24 -38.09 -31.69
N PRO A 31 -21.55 -39.07 -31.11
CA PRO A 31 -22.15 -40.39 -30.79
C PRO A 31 -23.31 -40.28 -29.80
N ASP A 32 -23.23 -39.34 -28.82
CA ASP A 32 -24.27 -39.22 -27.76
C ASP A 32 -25.49 -38.46 -28.24
N SER A 33 -25.34 -37.43 -29.07
CA SER A 33 -26.44 -36.54 -29.48
C SER A 33 -26.98 -36.80 -30.88
N ASN A 34 -26.30 -37.63 -31.69
CA ASN A 34 -26.57 -37.90 -33.08
C ASN A 34 -26.76 -36.65 -33.99
N ARG A 35 -26.24 -35.48 -33.53
CA ARG A 35 -26.25 -34.24 -34.26
C ARG A 35 -24.94 -34.00 -34.97
N THR A 36 -24.96 -33.28 -36.09
CA THR A 36 -23.72 -32.86 -36.77
C THR A 36 -22.89 -32.03 -35.82
N TRP A 37 -21.63 -32.43 -35.60
CA TRP A 37 -20.73 -31.84 -34.63
C TRP A 37 -19.67 -30.95 -35.29
N THR A 38 -19.40 -29.80 -34.70
CA THR A 38 -18.33 -28.89 -35.07
C THR A 38 -17.38 -28.77 -33.89
N ASN A 39 -16.10 -28.89 -34.12
CA ASN A 39 -15.09 -28.79 -33.08
C ASN A 39 -14.76 -27.32 -32.80
N TYR A 40 -15.21 -26.82 -31.67
CA TYR A 40 -14.96 -25.47 -31.15
C TYR A 40 -13.87 -25.45 -30.08
N THR A 41 -13.13 -26.55 -29.87
CA THR A 41 -12.13 -26.63 -28.79
C THR A 41 -11.04 -25.58 -28.93
N LEU A 42 -10.63 -25.25 -30.14
CA LEU A 42 -9.65 -24.19 -30.40
C LEU A 42 -10.21 -22.79 -30.09
N CYS A 43 -11.51 -22.58 -30.31
CA CYS A 43 -12.15 -21.31 -29.99
C CYS A 43 -12.12 -20.97 -28.51
N ASN A 44 -12.21 -22.00 -27.64
CA ASN A 44 -12.20 -21.84 -26.18
C ASN A 44 -10.81 -21.91 -25.55
N ASN A 45 -9.75 -22.10 -26.33
CA ASN A 45 -8.40 -22.27 -25.79
C ASN A 45 -7.90 -21.00 -25.06
N SER A 46 -8.24 -19.82 -25.60
CA SER A 46 -7.92 -18.55 -24.96
C SER A 46 -8.70 -18.35 -23.64
N THR A 47 -9.95 -18.83 -23.59
CA THR A 47 -10.79 -18.78 -22.38
C THR A 47 -10.21 -19.66 -21.28
N HIS A 48 -9.76 -20.86 -21.60
CA HIS A 48 -9.15 -21.76 -20.61
C HIS A 48 -7.86 -21.17 -20.00
N GLU A 49 -7.03 -20.53 -20.82
CA GLU A 49 -5.82 -19.85 -20.33
C GLU A 49 -6.18 -18.61 -19.50
N LYS A 50 -7.15 -17.79 -19.93
CA LYS A 50 -7.65 -16.64 -19.15
C LYS A 50 -8.21 -17.06 -17.79
N VAL A 51 -8.97 -18.16 -17.73
CA VAL A 51 -9.47 -18.73 -16.46
C VAL A 51 -8.30 -19.17 -15.56
N LYS A 52 -7.29 -19.84 -16.13
CA LYS A 52 -6.09 -20.24 -15.37
C LYS A 52 -5.33 -19.01 -14.83
N THR A 53 -5.11 -18.00 -15.65
CA THR A 53 -4.48 -16.74 -15.22
C THR A 53 -5.30 -16.05 -14.14
N ALA A 54 -6.62 -15.94 -14.29
CA ALA A 54 -7.49 -15.38 -13.28
C ALA A 54 -7.42 -16.14 -11.94
N LEU A 55 -7.36 -17.46 -11.99
CA LEU A 55 -7.20 -18.29 -10.79
C LEU A 55 -5.84 -18.08 -10.11
N ASN A 56 -4.76 -17.99 -10.90
CA ASN A 56 -3.43 -17.68 -10.39
C ASN A 56 -3.38 -16.30 -9.73
N LEU A 57 -3.98 -15.29 -10.36
CA LEU A 57 -4.07 -13.93 -9.82
C LEU A 57 -4.90 -13.89 -8.53
N PHE A 58 -5.98 -14.67 -8.45
CA PHE A 58 -6.78 -14.82 -7.23
C PHE A 58 -5.93 -15.36 -6.07
N TYR A 59 -5.19 -16.46 -6.27
CA TYR A 59 -4.30 -16.99 -5.24
C TYR A 59 -3.18 -16.02 -4.87
N LEU A 60 -2.59 -15.36 -5.86
CA LEU A 60 -1.56 -14.33 -5.64
C LEU A 60 -2.08 -13.20 -4.75
N THR A 61 -3.31 -12.75 -4.98
CA THR A 61 -3.99 -11.74 -4.18
C THR A 61 -4.19 -12.20 -2.73
N ILE A 62 -4.69 -13.41 -2.51
CA ILE A 62 -4.91 -13.96 -1.16
C ILE A 62 -3.58 -14.09 -0.39
N ILE A 63 -2.54 -14.61 -1.04
CA ILE A 63 -1.20 -14.73 -0.44
C ILE A 63 -0.64 -13.34 -0.11
N GLY A 64 -0.76 -12.37 -1.02
CA GLY A 64 -0.28 -11.00 -0.82
C GLY A 64 -0.92 -10.32 0.39
N HIS A 65 -2.25 -10.39 0.49
CA HIS A 65 -2.98 -9.86 1.65
C HIS A 65 -2.66 -10.62 2.94
N GLY A 66 -2.50 -11.96 2.88
CA GLY A 66 -2.11 -12.76 4.04
C GLY A 66 -0.74 -12.38 4.60
N LEU A 67 0.26 -12.23 3.75
CA LEU A 67 1.61 -11.77 4.13
C LEU A 67 1.59 -10.32 4.63
N SER A 68 0.79 -9.46 4.01
CA SER A 68 0.60 -8.08 4.46
C SER A 68 0.01 -8.02 5.86
N ILE A 69 -1.04 -8.79 6.16
CA ILE A 69 -1.64 -8.86 7.50
C ILE A 69 -0.61 -9.30 8.53
N ALA A 70 0.12 -10.39 8.26
CA ALA A 70 1.11 -10.92 9.20
C ALA A 70 2.21 -9.89 9.52
N SER A 71 2.79 -9.26 8.49
CA SER A 71 3.85 -8.26 8.67
C SER A 71 3.37 -6.99 9.35
N LEU A 72 2.17 -6.51 9.02
CA LEU A 72 1.56 -5.32 9.62
C LEU A 72 1.18 -5.54 11.08
N LEU A 73 0.65 -6.71 11.44
CA LEU A 73 0.33 -7.04 12.83
C LEU A 73 1.59 -7.10 13.70
N ILE A 74 2.68 -7.70 13.20
CA ILE A 74 3.98 -7.70 13.90
C ILE A 74 4.45 -6.26 14.12
N SER A 75 4.36 -5.41 13.09
CA SER A 75 4.75 -4.01 13.17
C SER A 75 3.91 -3.22 14.17
N LEU A 76 2.59 -3.44 14.19
CA LEU A 76 1.69 -2.83 15.17
C LEU A 76 2.02 -3.27 16.59
N ILE A 77 2.29 -4.56 16.80
CA ILE A 77 2.72 -5.08 18.12
C ILE A 77 4.00 -4.37 18.58
N ILE A 78 4.99 -4.23 17.70
CA ILE A 78 6.23 -3.50 17.99
C ILE A 78 5.93 -2.05 18.40
N PHE A 79 5.13 -1.33 17.63
CA PHE A 79 4.80 0.07 17.91
C PHE A 79 3.95 0.28 19.17
N PHE A 80 3.15 -0.70 19.58
CA PHE A 80 2.36 -0.62 20.82
C PHE A 80 3.18 -1.06 22.04
N TYR A 81 4.05 -2.06 21.90
CA TYR A 81 4.88 -2.56 22.98
C TYR A 81 5.94 -1.56 23.41
N PHE A 82 6.64 -0.93 22.44
CA PHE A 82 7.71 0.01 22.73
C PHE A 82 7.18 1.44 22.85
N LYS A 83 6.80 1.85 24.07
CA LYS A 83 6.32 3.21 24.36
C LYS A 83 7.33 4.30 24.00
N SER A 84 8.65 3.97 24.00
CA SER A 84 9.71 4.89 23.58
C SER A 84 9.62 5.35 22.12
N LEU A 85 8.87 4.62 21.26
CA LEU A 85 8.58 4.99 19.88
C LEU A 85 7.33 5.89 19.76
N SER A 86 6.67 6.25 20.88
CA SER A 86 5.40 6.98 20.81
C SER A 86 5.62 8.44 20.44
N CYS A 87 5.41 8.77 19.17
CA CYS A 87 5.43 10.13 18.66
C CYS A 87 4.30 10.32 17.64
N GLN A 88 4.10 11.56 17.17
CA GLN A 88 3.05 11.89 16.22
C GLN A 88 3.20 11.10 14.90
N ARG A 89 4.43 10.98 14.38
CA ARG A 89 4.74 10.18 13.17
C ARG A 89 4.31 8.73 13.34
N ILE A 90 4.69 8.10 14.45
CA ILE A 90 4.32 6.70 14.72
C ILE A 90 2.81 6.54 14.93
N THR A 91 2.12 7.55 15.44
CA THR A 91 0.66 7.54 15.54
C THR A 91 0.01 7.49 14.15
N LEU A 92 0.53 8.25 13.18
CA LEU A 92 0.07 8.18 11.78
C LEU A 92 0.36 6.79 11.19
N HIS A 93 1.59 6.27 11.34
CA HIS A 93 1.93 4.92 10.88
C HIS A 93 1.03 3.84 11.47
N LYS A 94 0.68 3.91 12.76
CA LYS A 94 -0.26 2.98 13.40
C LYS A 94 -1.63 2.99 12.72
N ASN A 95 -2.16 4.16 12.40
CA ASN A 95 -3.45 4.28 11.72
C ASN A 95 -3.39 3.77 10.28
N LEU A 96 -2.33 4.11 9.55
CA LEU A 96 -2.08 3.58 8.21
C LEU A 96 -2.00 2.05 8.22
N PHE A 97 -1.22 1.45 9.12
CA PHE A 97 -1.09 0.00 9.24
C PHE A 97 -2.42 -0.66 9.60
N PHE A 98 -3.17 -0.05 10.53
CA PHE A 98 -4.49 -0.54 10.90
C PHE A 98 -5.47 -0.49 9.72
N SER A 99 -5.45 0.57 8.91
CA SER A 99 -6.28 0.65 7.70
C SER A 99 -5.92 -0.43 6.68
N PHE A 100 -4.63 -0.74 6.48
CA PHE A 100 -4.19 -1.83 5.61
C PHE A 100 -4.64 -3.20 6.14
N VAL A 101 -4.55 -3.45 7.45
CA VAL A 101 -5.01 -4.71 8.05
C VAL A 101 -6.51 -4.88 7.83
N CYS A 102 -7.31 -3.87 8.15
CA CYS A 102 -8.77 -3.91 7.97
C CYS A 102 -9.13 -4.13 6.49
N ASN A 103 -8.51 -3.37 5.58
CA ASN A 103 -8.73 -3.51 4.15
C ASN A 103 -8.35 -4.92 3.65
N SER A 104 -7.21 -5.45 4.06
CA SER A 104 -6.75 -6.78 3.66
C SER A 104 -7.69 -7.89 4.15
N ILE A 105 -8.16 -7.82 5.39
CA ILE A 105 -9.12 -8.80 5.95
C ILE A 105 -10.43 -8.76 5.16
N VAL A 106 -10.98 -7.56 4.95
CA VAL A 106 -12.25 -7.41 4.24
C VAL A 106 -12.11 -7.81 2.78
N THR A 107 -11.00 -7.50 2.12
CA THR A 107 -10.73 -7.93 0.75
C THR A 107 -10.70 -9.47 0.63
N ILE A 108 -10.01 -10.16 1.54
CA ILE A 108 -9.99 -11.64 1.55
C ILE A 108 -11.41 -12.19 1.72
N ILE A 109 -12.17 -11.69 2.70
CA ILE A 109 -13.55 -12.13 2.95
C ILE A 109 -14.43 -11.85 1.73
N HIS A 110 -14.34 -10.65 1.17
CA HIS A 110 -15.14 -10.25 0.01
C HIS A 110 -14.82 -11.12 -1.22
N LEU A 111 -13.55 -11.37 -1.51
CA LEU A 111 -13.14 -12.19 -2.65
C LEU A 111 -13.55 -13.66 -2.48
N THR A 112 -13.39 -14.24 -1.28
CA THR A 112 -13.65 -15.65 -1.04
C THR A 112 -15.12 -15.97 -0.85
N ALA A 113 -15.84 -15.14 -0.06
CA ALA A 113 -17.21 -15.42 0.33
C ALA A 113 -18.27 -14.80 -0.59
N VAL A 114 -17.94 -13.69 -1.27
CA VAL A 114 -18.89 -12.93 -2.11
C VAL A 114 -18.56 -13.07 -3.58
N ALA A 115 -17.42 -12.55 -4.03
CA ALA A 115 -17.09 -12.45 -5.45
C ALA A 115 -16.94 -13.83 -6.12
N ASN A 116 -16.45 -14.84 -5.41
CA ASN A 116 -16.29 -16.20 -5.91
C ASN A 116 -17.59 -17.02 -5.87
N ASN A 117 -18.66 -16.50 -5.27
CA ASN A 117 -19.95 -17.20 -5.15
C ASN A 117 -20.99 -16.61 -6.13
N GLN A 118 -21.01 -17.13 -7.36
CA GLN A 118 -21.93 -16.67 -8.40
C GLN A 118 -23.41 -16.78 -8.00
N ALA A 119 -23.79 -17.82 -7.25
CA ALA A 119 -25.15 -18.00 -6.77
C ALA A 119 -25.56 -16.89 -5.78
N LEU A 120 -24.65 -16.48 -4.89
CA LEU A 120 -24.87 -15.37 -3.97
C LEU A 120 -24.97 -14.04 -4.73
N VAL A 121 -24.10 -13.82 -5.69
CA VAL A 121 -24.11 -12.60 -6.52
C VAL A 121 -25.41 -12.50 -7.32
N ALA A 122 -25.89 -13.60 -7.90
CA ALA A 122 -27.16 -13.64 -8.64
C ALA A 122 -28.39 -13.39 -7.75
N THR A 123 -28.39 -13.88 -6.52
CA THR A 123 -29.49 -13.62 -5.55
C THR A 123 -29.47 -12.20 -4.99
N ASN A 124 -28.34 -11.50 -5.10
CA ASN A 124 -28.18 -10.08 -4.75
C ASN A 124 -28.72 -9.69 -3.35
N PRO A 125 -28.37 -10.41 -2.26
CA PRO A 125 -28.85 -10.10 -0.92
C PRO A 125 -28.22 -8.84 -0.34
N VAL A 126 -28.82 -8.28 0.70
CA VAL A 126 -28.30 -7.07 1.37
C VAL A 126 -26.91 -7.31 1.97
N SER A 127 -26.63 -8.51 2.47
CA SER A 127 -25.34 -8.85 3.09
C SER A 127 -24.15 -8.66 2.14
N CYS A 128 -24.30 -9.05 0.87
CA CYS A 128 -23.20 -8.86 -0.11
C CYS A 128 -23.01 -7.39 -0.47
N LYS A 129 -24.08 -6.57 -0.50
CA LYS A 129 -23.99 -5.12 -0.73
C LYS A 129 -23.28 -4.42 0.42
N VAL A 130 -23.57 -4.82 1.66
CA VAL A 130 -22.86 -4.31 2.86
C VAL A 130 -21.38 -4.68 2.81
N SER A 131 -21.05 -5.91 2.42
CA SER A 131 -19.66 -6.32 2.22
C SER A 131 -18.93 -5.46 1.18
N GLN A 132 -19.57 -5.19 0.05
CA GLN A 132 -19.01 -4.32 -1.00
C GLN A 132 -18.86 -2.88 -0.52
N PHE A 133 -19.83 -2.34 0.22
CA PHE A 133 -19.73 -1.00 0.81
C PHE A 133 -18.54 -0.87 1.75
N ILE A 134 -18.38 -1.83 2.69
CA ILE A 134 -17.26 -1.84 3.63
C ILE A 134 -15.92 -1.97 2.89
N HIS A 135 -15.85 -2.83 1.88
CA HIS A 135 -14.65 -2.99 1.05
C HIS A 135 -14.24 -1.68 0.37
N LEU A 136 -15.17 -0.99 -0.30
CA LEU A 136 -14.90 0.29 -0.96
C LEU A 136 -14.54 1.41 0.03
N TYR A 137 -15.21 1.46 1.19
CA TYR A 137 -14.90 2.42 2.25
C TYR A 137 -13.48 2.23 2.78
N LEU A 138 -13.10 0.99 3.14
CA LEU A 138 -11.77 0.71 3.67
C LEU A 138 -10.66 0.89 2.62
N MET A 139 -10.95 0.59 1.36
CA MET A 139 -10.05 0.94 0.25
C MET A 139 -9.82 2.45 0.20
N GLY A 140 -10.87 3.24 0.29
CA GLY A 140 -10.77 4.70 0.38
C GLY A 140 -9.93 5.15 1.58
N CYS A 141 -10.20 4.61 2.79
CA CYS A 141 -9.43 4.92 3.99
C CYS A 141 -7.93 4.67 3.80
N ASN A 142 -7.57 3.58 3.13
CA ASN A 142 -6.18 3.23 2.86
C ASN A 142 -5.44 4.34 2.10
N TYR A 143 -6.02 4.79 0.98
CA TYR A 143 -5.42 5.85 0.16
C TYR A 143 -5.42 7.21 0.85
N PHE A 144 -6.46 7.53 1.64
CA PHE A 144 -6.49 8.77 2.40
C PHE A 144 -5.52 8.77 3.59
N TRP A 145 -5.23 7.62 4.21
CA TRP A 145 -4.15 7.51 5.19
C TRP A 145 -2.77 7.66 4.54
N MET A 146 -2.57 7.14 3.33
CA MET A 146 -1.35 7.43 2.55
C MET A 146 -1.21 8.92 2.23
N LEU A 147 -2.31 9.60 1.91
CA LEU A 147 -2.32 11.06 1.74
C LEU A 147 -1.94 11.78 3.05
N CYS A 148 -2.47 11.36 4.19
CA CYS A 148 -2.12 11.89 5.51
C CYS A 148 -0.61 11.78 5.79
N GLU A 149 0.00 10.66 5.49
CA GLU A 149 1.46 10.48 5.61
C GLU A 149 2.23 11.41 4.67
N GLY A 150 1.76 11.56 3.43
CA GLY A 150 2.36 12.49 2.47
C GLY A 150 2.28 13.95 2.92
N ILE A 151 1.12 14.38 3.43
CA ILE A 151 0.93 15.73 3.99
C ILE A 151 1.88 15.95 5.17
N TYR A 152 1.92 15.00 6.11
CA TYR A 152 2.77 15.09 7.29
C TYR A 152 4.25 15.20 6.90
N LEU A 153 4.72 14.33 6.01
CA LEU A 153 6.11 14.33 5.56
C LEU A 153 6.47 15.60 4.76
N HIS A 154 5.57 16.07 3.90
CA HIS A 154 5.75 17.34 3.17
C HIS A 154 5.85 18.51 4.13
N THR A 155 4.96 18.60 5.13
CA THR A 155 4.99 19.66 6.13
C THR A 155 6.28 19.63 6.94
N LEU A 156 6.72 18.44 7.35
CA LEU A 156 7.97 18.27 8.13
C LEU A 156 9.22 18.70 7.35
N ILE A 157 9.30 18.41 6.05
CA ILE A 157 10.52 18.62 5.25
C ILE A 157 10.55 20.00 4.56
N VAL A 158 9.40 20.42 4.02
CA VAL A 158 9.30 21.63 3.18
C VAL A 158 8.90 22.86 4.00
N VAL A 159 7.97 22.68 4.96
CA VAL A 159 7.41 23.78 5.75
C VAL A 159 8.17 23.98 7.07
N ALA A 160 9.27 23.30 7.32
CA ALA A 160 10.06 23.19 8.55
C ALA A 160 10.17 24.44 9.47
N VAL A 161 9.78 25.62 8.98
CA VAL A 161 9.77 26.90 9.73
C VAL A 161 8.52 27.03 10.64
N PHE A 162 7.47 26.26 10.40
CA PHE A 162 6.19 26.32 11.11
C PHE A 162 5.83 24.97 11.75
N ALA A 163 6.77 24.34 12.43
CA ALA A 163 6.51 23.10 13.18
C ALA A 163 5.73 23.39 14.49
N GLU A 164 4.62 24.14 14.41
CA GLU A 164 3.60 24.12 15.43
C GLU A 164 2.97 22.73 15.50
N LYS A 165 2.65 22.24 16.68
CA LYS A 165 2.02 20.93 16.90
C LYS A 165 0.83 20.76 15.96
N GLN A 166 1.00 19.92 14.94
CA GLN A 166 -0.08 19.64 14.00
C GLN A 166 -1.21 18.94 14.74
N HIS A 167 -2.44 19.43 14.57
CA HIS A 167 -3.61 18.82 15.19
C HIS A 167 -3.93 17.48 14.56
N LEU A 168 -3.65 16.38 15.26
CA LEU A 168 -3.94 15.00 14.83
C LEU A 168 -5.40 14.79 14.40
N MET A 169 -6.34 15.57 14.95
CA MET A 169 -7.78 15.46 14.64
C MET A 169 -8.07 15.63 13.15
N TRP A 170 -7.37 16.52 12.45
CA TRP A 170 -7.53 16.69 11.00
C TRP A 170 -7.13 15.46 10.20
N TYR A 171 -6.08 14.76 10.63
CA TYR A 171 -5.65 13.51 10.01
C TYR A 171 -6.65 12.39 10.23
N TYR A 172 -7.25 12.29 11.45
CA TYR A 172 -8.32 11.32 11.71
C TYR A 172 -9.55 11.59 10.86
N PHE A 173 -9.95 12.87 10.77
CA PHE A 173 -11.07 13.25 9.90
C PHE A 173 -10.79 12.92 8.43
N LEU A 174 -9.61 13.25 7.93
CA LEU A 174 -9.23 13.00 6.54
C LEU A 174 -9.09 11.51 6.25
N GLY A 175 -8.47 10.74 7.14
CA GLY A 175 -8.18 9.32 6.91
C GLY A 175 -9.37 8.38 7.11
N TRP A 176 -10.20 8.64 8.13
CA TRP A 176 -11.36 7.78 8.45
C TRP A 176 -12.71 8.42 8.08
N GLY A 177 -12.85 9.73 8.26
CA GLY A 177 -14.12 10.43 8.05
C GLY A 177 -14.42 10.71 6.59
N PHE A 178 -13.50 11.34 5.89
CA PHE A 178 -13.72 11.78 4.51
C PHE A 178 -14.09 10.64 3.55
N PRO A 179 -13.44 9.44 3.57
CA PRO A 179 -13.78 8.34 2.66
C PRO A 179 -15.20 7.80 2.80
N LEU A 180 -15.84 8.05 3.95
CA LEU A 180 -17.22 7.65 4.16
C LEU A 180 -18.19 8.39 3.21
N LEU A 181 -17.89 9.64 2.88
CA LEU A 181 -18.73 10.47 2.01
C LEU A 181 -18.87 9.87 0.59
N PRO A 182 -17.81 9.62 -0.18
CA PRO A 182 -17.93 9.00 -1.49
C PRO A 182 -18.49 7.57 -1.41
N ALA A 183 -18.20 6.80 -0.34
CA ALA A 183 -18.76 5.47 -0.15
C ALA A 183 -20.28 5.52 0.02
N CYS A 184 -20.81 6.44 0.82
CA CYS A 184 -22.25 6.64 1.00
C CYS A 184 -22.92 7.11 -0.30
N ILE A 185 -22.32 8.06 -1.02
CA ILE A 185 -22.87 8.56 -2.31
C ILE A 185 -22.92 7.41 -3.32
N HIS A 186 -21.85 6.60 -3.42
CA HIS A 186 -21.83 5.43 -4.28
C HIS A 186 -22.93 4.42 -3.92
N ALA A 187 -23.10 4.10 -2.62
CA ALA A 187 -24.11 3.15 -2.14
C ALA A 187 -25.54 3.64 -2.45
N ILE A 188 -25.81 4.94 -2.25
CA ILE A 188 -27.10 5.54 -2.59
C ILE A 188 -27.35 5.48 -4.10
N ALA A 189 -26.37 5.87 -4.89
CA ALA A 189 -26.48 5.88 -6.36
C ALA A 189 -26.68 4.46 -6.92
N ARG A 190 -25.95 3.46 -6.39
CA ARG A 190 -26.12 2.05 -6.81
C ARG A 190 -27.49 1.51 -6.38
N SER A 191 -27.96 1.85 -5.20
CA SER A 191 -29.28 1.43 -4.72
C SER A 191 -30.43 1.98 -5.58
N LEU A 192 -30.29 3.20 -6.09
CA LEU A 192 -31.33 3.88 -6.86
C LEU A 192 -31.31 3.53 -8.36
N TYR A 193 -30.13 3.40 -8.98
CA TYR A 193 -29.99 3.30 -10.44
C TYR A 193 -29.55 1.92 -10.93
N TYR A 194 -28.72 1.19 -10.16
CA TYR A 194 -28.11 -0.08 -10.59
C TYR A 194 -27.99 -1.05 -9.41
N ASN A 195 -29.15 -1.52 -8.92
CA ASN A 195 -29.21 -2.38 -7.73
C ASN A 195 -29.09 -3.86 -8.08
N ASP A 196 -28.00 -4.25 -8.72
CA ASP A 196 -27.73 -5.58 -9.26
C ASP A 196 -26.39 -6.16 -8.80
N ASN A 197 -26.21 -7.45 -9.00
CA ASN A 197 -24.92 -8.17 -8.88
C ASN A 197 -24.08 -7.79 -7.65
N CYS A 198 -24.70 -7.64 -6.47
CA CYS A 198 -24.02 -7.24 -5.22
C CYS A 198 -23.20 -5.93 -5.35
N TRP A 199 -23.55 -5.07 -6.31
CA TRP A 199 -22.81 -3.83 -6.65
C TRP A 199 -21.35 -4.05 -7.13
N ILE A 200 -20.99 -5.28 -7.54
CA ILE A 200 -19.65 -5.65 -8.00
C ILE A 200 -19.43 -5.26 -9.47
N SER A 201 -20.50 -5.18 -10.28
CA SER A 201 -20.42 -4.88 -11.71
C SER A 201 -19.63 -3.59 -11.97
N SER A 202 -18.64 -3.68 -12.87
CA SER A 202 -17.77 -2.57 -13.29
C SER A 202 -18.37 -1.75 -14.45
N ASP A 203 -19.50 -2.19 -15.03
CA ASP A 203 -20.07 -1.62 -16.25
C ASP A 203 -20.73 -0.24 -16.05
N THR A 204 -20.68 0.29 -14.83
CA THR A 204 -21.28 1.56 -14.47
C THR A 204 -20.23 2.63 -14.16
N HIS A 205 -20.42 3.84 -14.70
CA HIS A 205 -19.59 5.01 -14.38
C HIS A 205 -19.65 5.44 -12.91
N LEU A 206 -20.54 4.84 -12.10
CA LEU A 206 -20.69 5.15 -10.66
C LEU A 206 -19.43 4.79 -9.86
N LEU A 207 -18.57 3.91 -10.36
CA LEU A 207 -17.32 3.55 -9.72
C LEU A 207 -16.35 4.75 -9.64
N TYR A 208 -16.47 5.72 -10.55
CA TYR A 208 -15.67 6.95 -10.50
C TYR A 208 -15.96 7.83 -9.28
N ILE A 209 -17.10 7.65 -8.61
CA ILE A 209 -17.43 8.35 -7.35
C ILE A 209 -16.39 7.98 -6.26
N ILE A 210 -15.91 6.74 -6.26
CA ILE A 210 -14.89 6.25 -5.33
C ILE A 210 -13.49 6.51 -5.89
N HIS A 211 -13.23 6.13 -7.15
CA HIS A 211 -11.90 6.21 -7.75
C HIS A 211 -11.47 7.65 -8.04
N GLY A 212 -12.41 8.56 -8.32
CA GLY A 212 -12.09 9.97 -8.55
C GLY A 212 -11.37 10.65 -7.38
N PRO A 213 -11.94 10.65 -6.16
CA PRO A 213 -11.27 11.18 -4.97
C PRO A 213 -9.94 10.47 -4.65
N ILE A 214 -9.86 9.14 -4.86
CA ILE A 214 -8.62 8.38 -4.69
C ILE A 214 -7.55 8.86 -5.67
N CYS A 215 -7.87 8.98 -6.95
CA CYS A 215 -6.94 9.50 -7.97
C CYS A 215 -6.48 10.92 -7.62
N ALA A 216 -7.39 11.79 -7.17
CA ALA A 216 -7.04 13.13 -6.73
C ALA A 216 -6.05 13.10 -5.54
N ALA A 217 -6.29 12.24 -4.55
CA ALA A 217 -5.38 12.06 -3.41
C ALA A 217 -3.99 11.59 -3.85
N LEU A 218 -3.92 10.67 -4.81
CA LEU A 218 -2.66 10.17 -5.35
C LEU A 218 -1.90 11.21 -6.16
N LEU A 219 -2.59 12.04 -6.94
CA LEU A 219 -1.96 13.17 -7.65
C LEU A 219 -1.37 14.19 -6.69
N VAL A 220 -2.09 14.50 -5.60
CA VAL A 220 -1.59 15.38 -4.53
C VAL A 220 -0.36 14.77 -3.85
N ASN A 221 -0.38 13.48 -3.55
CA ASN A 221 0.77 12.76 -3.00
C ASN A 221 1.99 12.78 -3.96
N LEU A 222 1.76 12.60 -5.23
CA LEU A 222 2.83 12.70 -6.24
C LEU A 222 3.45 14.10 -6.25
N PHE A 223 2.62 15.15 -6.19
CA PHE A 223 3.09 16.52 -6.09
C PHE A 223 3.94 16.75 -4.82
N PHE A 224 3.50 16.25 -3.66
CA PHE A 224 4.27 16.33 -2.41
C PHE A 224 5.61 15.60 -2.53
N LEU A 225 5.64 14.41 -3.13
CA LEU A 225 6.87 13.68 -3.36
C LEU A 225 7.87 14.47 -4.22
N LEU A 226 7.42 14.99 -5.36
CA LEU A 226 8.27 15.76 -6.25
C LEU A 226 8.86 16.98 -5.54
N ASN A 227 8.06 17.67 -4.72
CA ASN A 227 8.53 18.78 -3.91
C ASN A 227 9.56 18.35 -2.85
N ILE A 228 9.31 17.25 -2.14
CA ILE A 228 10.23 16.69 -1.14
C ILE A 228 11.57 16.34 -1.80
N VAL A 229 11.54 15.64 -2.93
CA VAL A 229 12.75 15.28 -3.69
C VAL A 229 13.50 16.51 -4.15
N ARG A 230 12.79 17.52 -4.69
CA ARG A 230 13.37 18.79 -5.09
C ARG A 230 14.08 19.51 -3.94
N VAL A 231 13.42 19.65 -2.80
CA VAL A 231 13.99 20.30 -1.60
C VAL A 231 15.20 19.51 -1.09
N LEU A 232 15.10 18.19 -1.06
CA LEU A 232 16.19 17.31 -0.65
C LEU A 232 17.41 17.50 -1.54
N ILE A 233 17.27 17.43 -2.88
CA ILE A 233 18.35 17.66 -3.84
C ILE A 233 18.96 19.05 -3.68
N THR A 234 18.14 20.08 -3.48
CA THR A 234 18.61 21.45 -3.31
C THR A 234 19.46 21.60 -2.04
N LYS A 235 18.97 21.08 -0.89
CA LYS A 235 19.71 21.09 0.38
C LYS A 235 21.03 20.30 0.27
N LEU A 236 21.04 19.23 -0.50
CA LEU A 236 22.20 18.38 -0.70
C LEU A 236 23.29 19.05 -1.57
N LYS A 237 22.91 19.84 -2.57
CA LYS A 237 23.86 20.61 -3.40
C LYS A 237 24.60 21.68 -2.59
N VAL A 238 23.97 22.21 -1.55
CA VAL A 238 24.57 23.26 -0.68
C VAL A 238 25.57 22.65 0.31
N THR A 239 25.43 21.38 0.67
CA THR A 239 26.29 20.71 1.65
C THR A 239 27.35 19.90 0.92
N HIS A 240 28.52 20.47 0.63
CA HIS A 240 29.64 19.88 -0.11
C HIS A 240 30.27 18.60 0.48
N GLN A 241 29.52 17.69 1.08
CA GLN A 241 30.03 16.42 1.62
C GLN A 241 29.66 15.22 0.74
N ALA A 242 30.69 14.53 0.29
CA ALA A 242 30.77 13.21 -0.34
C ALA A 242 29.51 12.76 -1.12
N GLU A 243 29.50 13.00 -2.42
CA GLU A 243 28.40 12.79 -3.37
C GLU A 243 27.74 11.41 -3.34
N SER A 244 28.49 10.34 -3.04
CA SER A 244 28.00 8.96 -3.11
C SER A 244 27.00 8.59 -1.97
N ASN A 245 27.32 8.93 -0.72
CA ASN A 245 26.46 8.61 0.43
C ASN A 245 25.16 9.42 0.42
N LEU A 246 25.19 10.55 -0.21
CA LEU A 246 24.10 11.52 -0.28
C LEU A 246 23.05 11.11 -1.31
N TYR A 247 23.52 10.67 -2.50
CA TYR A 247 22.67 10.11 -3.54
C TYR A 247 21.91 8.86 -3.03
N MET A 248 22.60 7.96 -2.32
CA MET A 248 21.97 6.78 -1.72
C MET A 248 20.91 7.12 -0.68
N LYS A 249 21.09 8.18 0.13
CA LYS A 249 20.08 8.66 1.08
C LYS A 249 18.84 9.20 0.36
N ALA A 250 19.02 9.97 -0.71
CA ALA A 250 17.92 10.49 -1.51
C ALA A 250 17.16 9.37 -2.22
N VAL A 251 17.88 8.42 -2.82
CA VAL A 251 17.28 7.22 -3.44
C VAL A 251 16.49 6.40 -2.41
N ARG A 252 17.06 6.20 -1.21
CA ARG A 252 16.35 5.48 -0.14
C ARG A 252 15.08 6.21 0.30
N ALA A 253 15.14 7.53 0.49
CA ALA A 253 13.96 8.33 0.82
C ALA A 253 12.89 8.27 -0.29
N THR A 254 13.30 8.30 -1.55
CA THR A 254 12.39 8.17 -2.69
C THR A 254 11.76 6.77 -2.75
N LEU A 255 12.55 5.71 -2.55
CA LEU A 255 12.05 4.33 -2.52
C LEU A 255 11.05 4.09 -1.38
N ILE A 256 11.20 4.77 -0.23
CA ILE A 256 10.25 4.74 0.88
C ILE A 256 8.89 5.34 0.48
N LEU A 257 8.90 6.34 -0.38
CA LEU A 257 7.70 7.06 -0.80
C LEU A 257 6.96 6.40 -1.96
N VAL A 258 7.64 5.58 -2.74
CA VAL A 258 7.07 4.88 -3.91
C VAL A 258 5.85 4.01 -3.55
N PRO A 259 5.87 3.16 -2.50
CA PRO A 259 4.68 2.40 -2.10
C PRO A 259 3.54 3.28 -1.57
N LEU A 260 3.88 4.45 -1.00
CA LEU A 260 2.89 5.42 -0.50
C LEU A 260 2.17 6.17 -1.62
N LEU A 261 2.72 6.14 -2.84
CA LEU A 261 2.18 6.88 -3.98
C LEU A 261 1.06 6.15 -4.72
N GLY A 262 0.81 4.87 -4.39
CA GLY A 262 -0.13 4.09 -5.17
C GLY A 262 0.26 4.09 -6.66
N ILE A 263 1.51 3.75 -6.97
CA ILE A 263 2.05 3.71 -8.34
C ILE A 263 1.18 2.88 -9.28
N GLU A 264 0.51 1.86 -8.75
CA GLU A 264 -0.45 1.04 -9.46
C GLU A 264 -1.52 1.88 -10.18
N PHE A 265 -2.01 2.97 -9.56
CA PHE A 265 -3.02 3.83 -10.19
C PHE A 265 -2.47 4.70 -11.32
N VAL A 266 -1.19 5.04 -11.28
CA VAL A 266 -0.51 5.78 -12.36
C VAL A 266 -0.29 4.86 -13.56
N LEU A 267 -0.05 3.58 -13.32
CA LEU A 267 0.16 2.57 -14.37
C LEU A 267 -1.16 2.03 -14.92
N PHE A 268 -2.27 2.15 -14.18
CA PHE A 268 -3.57 1.59 -14.55
C PHE A 268 -4.10 2.05 -15.93
N PRO A 269 -3.92 3.31 -16.38
CA PRO A 269 -4.38 3.73 -17.71
C PRO A 269 -3.54 3.15 -18.86
N TRP A 270 -2.37 2.60 -18.57
CA TRP A 270 -1.41 2.17 -19.60
C TRP A 270 -1.39 0.64 -19.74
N ARG A 271 -2.52 0.07 -20.16
CA ARG A 271 -2.59 -1.37 -20.42
C ARG A 271 -1.92 -1.65 -21.78
N PRO A 272 -0.85 -2.44 -21.83
CA PRO A 272 -0.17 -2.73 -23.09
C PRO A 272 -1.03 -3.62 -23.98
N GLU A 273 -0.97 -3.42 -25.30
CA GLU A 273 -1.58 -4.30 -26.29
C GLU A 273 -0.68 -5.52 -26.51
N GLY A 274 -1.29 -6.70 -26.53
CA GLY A 274 -0.59 -7.96 -26.77
C GLY A 274 -0.69 -8.96 -25.61
N ARG A 275 -1.04 -10.20 -25.93
CA ARG A 275 -1.39 -11.26 -24.95
C ARG A 275 -0.37 -11.44 -23.82
N VAL A 276 0.92 -11.58 -24.18
CA VAL A 276 1.99 -11.81 -23.17
C VAL A 276 2.24 -10.54 -22.35
N ALA A 277 2.22 -9.37 -23.00
CA ALA A 277 2.43 -8.09 -22.31
C ALA A 277 1.29 -7.78 -21.36
N GLU A 278 0.04 -8.07 -21.74
CA GLU A 278 -1.16 -7.93 -20.92
C GLU A 278 -1.10 -8.86 -19.70
N GLU A 279 -0.72 -10.12 -19.89
CA GLU A 279 -0.60 -11.06 -18.78
C GLU A 279 0.50 -10.64 -17.78
N VAL A 280 1.68 -10.25 -18.27
CA VAL A 280 2.77 -9.74 -17.41
C VAL A 280 2.33 -8.47 -16.66
N TYR A 281 1.63 -7.57 -17.34
CA TYR A 281 1.08 -6.37 -16.73
C TYR A 281 0.12 -6.71 -15.59
N ASP A 282 -0.82 -7.64 -15.80
CA ASP A 282 -1.79 -8.06 -14.79
C ASP A 282 -1.08 -8.66 -13.55
N TYR A 283 -0.05 -9.51 -13.72
CA TYR A 283 0.74 -10.02 -12.59
C TYR A 283 1.48 -8.91 -11.84
N VAL A 284 2.14 -7.99 -12.54
CA VAL A 284 2.88 -6.88 -11.92
C VAL A 284 1.93 -5.99 -11.14
N MET A 285 0.78 -5.65 -11.73
CA MET A 285 -0.23 -4.81 -11.06
C MET A 285 -0.79 -5.48 -9.81
N HIS A 286 -1.10 -6.78 -9.85
CA HIS A 286 -1.56 -7.52 -8.68
C HIS A 286 -0.51 -7.57 -7.57
N ILE A 287 0.77 -7.74 -7.90
CA ILE A 287 1.85 -7.69 -6.91
C ILE A 287 1.93 -6.30 -6.28
N LEU A 288 1.94 -5.23 -7.07
CA LEU A 288 2.02 -3.87 -6.55
C LEU A 288 0.84 -3.53 -5.63
N MET A 289 -0.39 -3.89 -6.03
CA MET A 289 -1.59 -3.60 -5.24
C MET A 289 -1.70 -4.41 -3.96
N HIS A 290 -1.50 -5.72 -4.03
CA HIS A 290 -1.87 -6.61 -2.93
C HIS A 290 -0.72 -6.88 -1.95
N TYR A 291 0.53 -6.58 -2.32
CA TYR A 291 1.69 -6.67 -1.44
C TYR A 291 2.12 -5.32 -0.85
N GLN A 292 1.36 -4.26 -1.12
CA GLN A 292 1.67 -2.90 -0.65
C GLN A 292 1.78 -2.84 0.88
N GLY A 293 0.90 -3.52 1.63
CA GLY A 293 0.96 -3.58 3.09
C GLY A 293 2.25 -4.24 3.60
N LEU A 294 2.73 -5.31 2.94
CA LEU A 294 4.02 -5.93 3.24
C LEU A 294 5.18 -4.98 3.00
N LEU A 295 5.18 -4.25 1.88
CA LEU A 295 6.22 -3.27 1.55
C LEU A 295 6.24 -2.12 2.55
N VAL A 296 5.07 -1.57 2.88
CA VAL A 296 4.91 -0.47 3.84
C VAL A 296 5.40 -0.88 5.23
N SER A 297 5.01 -2.04 5.74
CA SER A 297 5.49 -2.54 7.04
C SER A 297 7.00 -2.78 7.05
N THR A 298 7.55 -3.32 5.96
CA THR A 298 8.99 -3.58 5.82
C THR A 298 9.79 -2.28 5.87
N ILE A 299 9.35 -1.27 5.15
CA ILE A 299 10.05 0.01 5.06
C ILE A 299 9.93 0.82 6.35
N PHE A 300 8.72 0.97 6.89
CA PHE A 300 8.48 1.85 8.04
C PHE A 300 8.77 1.23 9.40
N CYS A 301 8.79 -0.10 9.50
CA CYS A 301 9.07 -0.79 10.75
C CYS A 301 10.38 -1.58 10.67
N PHE A 302 10.49 -2.58 9.80
CA PHE A 302 11.63 -3.50 9.84
C PHE A 302 12.94 -2.86 9.37
N PHE A 303 12.93 -1.95 8.41
CA PHE A 303 14.10 -1.21 7.95
C PHE A 303 14.28 0.14 8.66
N ASN A 304 13.43 0.49 9.61
CA ASN A 304 13.58 1.70 10.39
C ASN A 304 14.72 1.54 11.40
N GLY A 305 15.72 2.44 11.32
CA GLY A 305 16.90 2.39 12.18
C GLY A 305 16.60 2.54 13.67
N GLU A 306 15.61 3.35 14.05
CA GLU A 306 15.18 3.54 15.44
C GLU A 306 14.56 2.26 16.00
N VAL A 307 13.70 1.61 15.22
CA VAL A 307 13.08 0.32 15.59
C VAL A 307 14.14 -0.75 15.75
N GLN A 308 15.08 -0.84 14.81
CA GLN A 308 16.17 -1.81 14.89
C GLN A 308 17.08 -1.58 16.11
N ALA A 309 17.38 -0.31 16.43
CA ALA A 309 18.19 0.03 17.60
C ALA A 309 17.51 -0.39 18.89
N ILE A 310 16.20 -0.13 19.04
CA ILE A 310 15.43 -0.52 20.22
C ILE A 310 15.33 -2.05 20.34
N LEU A 311 15.08 -2.76 19.24
CA LEU A 311 15.02 -4.22 19.24
C LEU A 311 16.37 -4.83 19.64
N ARG A 312 17.51 -4.32 19.11
CA ARG A 312 18.85 -4.77 19.48
C ARG A 312 19.14 -4.51 20.96
N ARG A 313 18.76 -3.32 21.47
CA ARG A 313 18.94 -2.98 22.89
C ARG A 313 18.17 -3.94 23.80
N ASN A 314 16.91 -4.20 23.51
CA ASN A 314 16.09 -5.14 24.26
C ASN A 314 16.61 -6.57 24.17
N TRP A 315 17.03 -7.00 22.98
CA TRP A 315 17.61 -8.33 22.79
C TRP A 315 18.90 -8.53 23.62
N ASN A 316 19.75 -7.50 23.64
CA ASN A 316 20.98 -7.56 24.46
C ASN A 316 20.67 -7.58 25.98
N GLN A 317 19.69 -6.81 26.44
CA GLN A 317 19.22 -6.85 27.82
C GLN A 317 18.66 -8.23 28.17
N TYR A 318 17.87 -8.81 27.30
CA TYR A 318 17.33 -10.15 27.47
C TYR A 318 18.46 -11.20 27.56
N LYS A 319 19.44 -11.15 26.66
CA LYS A 319 20.62 -12.02 26.70
C LYS A 319 21.39 -11.90 28.00
N ILE A 320 21.57 -10.70 28.54
CA ILE A 320 22.27 -10.47 29.81
C ILE A 320 21.47 -11.07 30.97
N GLN A 321 20.16 -10.89 31.01
CA GLN A 321 19.29 -11.43 32.03
C GLN A 321 19.23 -12.96 32.05
N PHE A 322 19.18 -13.60 30.89
CA PHE A 322 19.09 -15.05 30.75
C PHE A 322 20.48 -15.72 30.67
N GLY A 323 21.51 -15.02 30.17
CA GLY A 323 22.88 -15.54 30.10
C GLY A 323 23.58 -15.62 31.47
N ASN A 324 23.20 -14.77 32.41
CA ASN A 324 23.75 -14.81 33.80
C ASN A 324 23.12 -15.88 34.69
N GLY A 325 22.11 -16.61 34.20
CA GLY A 325 21.49 -17.72 34.94
C GLY A 325 22.35 -19.00 35.03
N PHE A 326 23.48 -19.09 34.31
CA PHE A 326 24.32 -20.29 34.24
C PHE A 326 25.77 -20.09 34.74
N SER A 327 26.13 -18.91 35.26
CA SER A 327 27.46 -18.68 35.83
C SER A 327 27.32 -18.02 37.21
N HIS A 328 27.02 -18.83 38.20
CA HIS A 328 27.15 -18.46 39.58
C HIS A 328 28.58 -18.79 40.03
N SER A 329 29.51 -17.89 39.76
CA SER A 329 30.71 -17.60 40.57
C SER A 329 31.60 -16.63 39.79
N ASP A 330 32.01 -15.54 40.49
CA ASP A 330 32.96 -14.51 40.05
C ASP A 330 32.39 -13.30 39.28
N ALA A 331 31.71 -12.40 39.99
CA ALA A 331 31.84 -10.97 39.70
C ALA A 331 31.18 -10.09 40.75
N LEU A 332 31.68 -10.13 41.97
CA LEU A 332 31.74 -8.92 42.80
C LEU A 332 32.87 -8.04 42.23
N ARG A 333 32.61 -7.34 41.18
CA ARG A 333 33.33 -6.12 40.77
C ARG A 333 32.34 -5.10 40.22
N SER A 334 31.98 -4.26 41.18
CA SER A 334 31.56 -2.88 41.04
C SER A 334 31.79 -2.28 39.66
N ALA A 335 30.74 -2.15 38.89
CA ALA A 335 30.59 -1.07 37.92
C ALA A 335 29.40 -0.25 38.39
N SER A 336 29.67 0.72 39.24
CA SER A 336 28.79 1.83 39.55
C SER A 336 28.52 2.60 38.27
N TYR A 337 27.49 2.21 37.57
CA TYR A 337 26.86 3.10 36.56
C TYR A 337 25.88 3.97 37.33
N THR A 338 26.26 5.20 37.55
CA THR A 338 25.37 6.27 37.94
C THR A 338 24.23 6.28 36.91
N VAL A 339 23.11 5.69 37.30
CA VAL A 339 21.82 5.94 36.70
C VAL A 339 21.50 7.39 37.07
N SER A 340 21.79 8.30 36.18
CA SER A 340 21.23 9.65 36.26
C SER A 340 19.73 9.49 36.01
N THR A 341 18.98 9.35 37.09
CA THR A 341 17.57 9.68 37.15
C THR A 341 17.47 11.16 36.82
N ILE A 342 17.20 11.46 35.53
CA ILE A 342 16.69 12.76 35.14
C ILE A 342 15.23 12.73 35.59
N SER A 343 15.02 13.28 36.80
CA SER A 343 13.71 13.60 37.34
C SER A 343 13.01 14.62 36.45
N ASP A 344 11.76 14.35 36.23
CA ASP A 344 10.69 15.16 35.69
C ASP A 344 10.96 16.68 35.69
N ILE A 345 11.23 17.23 34.49
CA ILE A 345 11.05 18.63 34.20
C ILE A 345 9.71 18.73 33.47
N PRO A 346 8.70 19.41 34.06
CA PRO A 346 7.41 19.59 33.39
C PRO A 346 7.62 20.55 32.21
N GLY A 347 7.48 20.08 30.97
CA GLY A 347 7.48 20.93 29.81
C GLY A 347 8.23 20.42 28.57
N TYR A 348 8.85 19.25 28.60
CA TYR A 348 9.46 18.68 27.41
C TYR A 348 8.40 17.94 26.58
N SER A 349 8.01 18.53 25.46
CA SER A 349 7.22 17.83 24.44
C SER A 349 8.09 16.69 23.88
N HIS A 350 7.57 15.47 23.94
CA HIS A 350 8.16 14.29 23.32
C HIS A 350 8.07 14.42 21.78
N ASP A 351 8.97 15.22 21.20
CA ASP A 351 9.19 15.17 19.78
C ASP A 351 9.95 13.88 19.45
N CYS A 352 9.45 13.14 18.48
CA CYS A 352 10.11 11.96 17.94
C CYS A 352 11.51 12.36 17.50
N PRO A 353 12.58 11.68 17.92
CA PRO A 353 13.89 11.95 17.37
C PRO A 353 13.78 11.80 15.85
N THR A 354 13.99 12.88 15.13
CA THR A 354 14.16 12.81 13.68
C THR A 354 15.30 11.84 13.45
N GLU A 355 15.11 10.85 12.58
CA GLU A 355 16.18 9.95 12.15
C GLU A 355 17.46 10.76 12.05
N HIS A 356 18.44 10.50 12.90
CA HIS A 356 19.70 11.21 12.89
C HIS A 356 20.35 11.05 11.49
N LEU A 357 20.05 11.98 10.63
CA LEU A 357 20.99 12.43 9.61
C LEU A 357 22.18 13.00 10.39
N ASN A 358 23.08 12.14 10.84
CA ASN A 358 24.30 12.44 11.60
C ASN A 358 24.19 13.69 12.48
N GLY A 359 24.05 13.52 13.79
CA GLY A 359 23.81 14.56 14.78
C GLY A 359 24.88 15.65 14.99
N LYS A 360 25.63 16.00 13.96
CA LYS A 360 26.49 17.18 13.91
C LYS A 360 26.05 18.25 12.94
N SER A 361 25.25 17.95 11.91
CA SER A 361 24.89 18.94 10.90
C SER A 361 23.62 19.74 11.20
N ILE A 362 22.75 19.30 12.14
CA ILE A 362 21.52 20.01 12.47
C ILE A 362 21.78 21.09 13.53
N GLN A 363 22.67 20.86 14.49
CA GLN A 363 23.06 21.92 15.44
C GLN A 363 23.86 23.06 14.75
N ASP A 364 24.66 22.75 13.73
CA ASP A 364 25.36 23.76 12.95
C ASP A 364 24.42 24.56 12.03
N ILE A 365 23.31 24.00 11.60
CA ILE A 365 22.28 24.70 10.79
C ILE A 365 21.41 25.63 11.66
N GLU A 366 21.11 25.22 12.88
CA GLU A 366 20.36 26.06 13.83
C GLU A 366 21.20 27.26 14.29
N ASN A 367 22.52 27.09 14.48
CA ASN A 367 23.45 28.17 14.81
C ASN A 367 23.73 29.13 13.65
N VAL A 368 23.53 28.71 12.40
CA VAL A 368 23.65 29.59 11.22
C VAL A 368 22.36 30.38 10.96
N ALA A 369 21.20 29.86 11.36
CA ALA A 369 19.91 30.53 11.21
C ALA A 369 19.63 31.60 12.30
N LEU A 370 20.39 31.64 13.41
CA LEU A 370 20.17 32.52 14.55
C LEU A 370 21.19 33.66 14.69
N LYS A 371 21.96 34.02 13.64
CA LYS A 371 22.76 35.25 13.63
C LYS A 371 22.27 36.22 12.54
N PRO A 372 21.38 37.17 12.87
CA PRO A 372 21.00 38.25 11.95
C PRO A 372 22.04 39.39 11.87
N GLU A 373 23.29 39.23 12.31
CA GLU A 373 24.18 40.35 12.57
C GLU A 373 25.42 40.45 11.65
N LYS A 374 25.34 39.96 10.39
CA LYS A 374 26.38 40.22 9.38
C LYS A 374 25.83 40.41 7.97
N MET A 375 24.75 41.15 7.81
CA MET A 375 24.26 41.51 6.48
C MET A 375 24.31 43.01 6.18
N TYR A 376 25.14 43.79 6.91
CA TYR A 376 25.31 45.23 6.66
C TYR A 376 26.70 45.66 6.16
N ASP A 377 27.68 44.75 6.03
CA ASP A 377 29.05 45.13 5.61
C ASP A 377 29.43 44.66 4.19
N LEU A 378 28.48 44.48 3.28
CA LEU A 378 28.81 44.12 1.88
C LEU A 378 28.03 44.95 0.85
N VAL A 379 27.69 46.22 1.22
CA VAL A 379 27.28 47.26 0.26
C VAL A 379 27.91 48.59 0.73
N MET A 380 29.15 48.77 0.46
CA MET A 380 29.86 50.03 0.11
C MET A 380 31.08 49.68 -0.74
#